data_9501b352cbe40d5699b3283521499d75
#
_entry.id   9501b352cbe40d5699b3283521499d75
#
_cell.length_a   1.000
_cell.length_b   1.000
_cell.length_c   1.000
_cell.angle_alpha   90.00
_cell.angle_beta   90.00
_cell.angle_gamma   90.00
#
_symmetry.space_group_name_H-M   'P 1'
#
loop_
_entity.id
_entity.type
_entity.pdbx_description
1 polymer ?
#
loop_
_entity_poly.entity_id
_entity_poly.type
_entity_poly.pdbx_seq_one_letter_code
_entity_poly.pdbx_strand_id
1 'polypeptide(L)'
;LSIEGFYKVDITQLIIGLVLAACIAYAAFQLKALNKSGGWAAFGLGTLVFGLGGFAWALVLMVFFITSSGLSLLFKKRKTTVEEKYAKGSRRDARQVLANGGLAGAAVIAHVLFPTSILPWVAFSAVFAAANADTWATELGVLNRTSPRLIHTGKVVPAGTSGGVSLAGMLAAAAGSMIVAAT
;
A
#
# COMPACT_ATOMS: atom_id res chain seq x y z
N LEU A 1 -7.81 -38.11 -16.05
CA LEU A 1 -7.78 -36.65 -15.75
C LEU A 1 -7.82 -36.51 -14.22
N SER A 2 -6.66 -36.47 -13.57
CA SER A 2 -6.54 -36.20 -12.13
C SER A 2 -6.86 -34.71 -11.92
N ILE A 3 -7.82 -34.44 -11.04
CA ILE A 3 -8.26 -33.09 -10.63
C ILE A 3 -7.25 -32.50 -9.62
N GLU A 4 -5.96 -32.60 -9.87
CA GLU A 4 -4.88 -32.19 -8.97
C GLU A 4 -4.43 -30.73 -9.17
N GLY A 5 -5.33 -29.85 -9.56
CA GLY A 5 -4.96 -28.46 -9.85
C GLY A 5 -5.80 -27.38 -9.19
N PHE A 6 -6.75 -27.73 -8.32
CA PHE A 6 -7.59 -26.72 -7.66
C PHE A 6 -6.99 -26.25 -6.33
N TYR A 7 -6.95 -24.92 -6.15
CA TYR A 7 -6.60 -24.31 -4.87
C TYR A 7 -7.56 -24.80 -3.78
N LYS A 8 -7.03 -25.46 -2.75
CA LYS A 8 -7.81 -25.88 -1.58
C LYS A 8 -7.95 -24.70 -0.63
N VAL A 9 -9.13 -24.12 -0.53
CA VAL A 9 -9.42 -23.08 0.48
C VAL A 9 -9.41 -23.75 1.85
N ASP A 10 -8.48 -23.35 2.71
CA ASP A 10 -8.44 -23.76 4.11
C ASP A 10 -9.38 -22.85 4.92
N ILE A 11 -10.44 -23.45 5.45
CA ILE A 11 -11.45 -22.73 6.26
C ILE A 11 -10.80 -22.16 7.53
N THR A 12 -9.85 -22.86 8.14
CA THR A 12 -9.13 -22.39 9.33
C THR A 12 -8.32 -21.14 8.99
N GLN A 13 -7.58 -21.16 7.88
CA GLN A 13 -6.83 -20.00 7.39
C GLN A 13 -7.76 -18.83 7.08
N LEU A 14 -8.92 -19.07 6.50
CA LEU A 14 -9.90 -18.02 6.19
C LEU A 14 -10.44 -17.37 7.48
N ILE A 15 -10.77 -18.15 8.50
CA ILE A 15 -11.24 -17.64 9.80
C ILE A 15 -10.13 -16.83 10.49
N ILE A 16 -8.90 -17.34 10.52
CA ILE A 16 -7.75 -16.62 11.08
C ILE A 16 -7.53 -15.30 10.30
N GLY A 17 -7.59 -15.35 8.98
CA GLY A 17 -7.47 -14.19 8.12
C GLY A 17 -8.52 -13.12 8.42
N LEU A 18 -9.76 -13.52 8.59
CA LEU A 18 -10.87 -12.62 8.92
C LEU A 18 -10.66 -11.95 10.30
N VAL A 19 -10.28 -12.72 11.31
CA VAL A 19 -10.04 -12.20 12.67
C VAL A 19 -8.86 -11.23 12.68
N LEU A 20 -7.73 -11.61 12.05
CA LEU A 20 -6.54 -10.76 11.99
C LEU A 20 -6.83 -9.47 11.19
N ALA A 21 -7.51 -9.57 10.06
CA ALA A 21 -7.89 -8.40 9.26
C ALA A 21 -8.81 -7.45 10.06
N ALA A 22 -9.76 -7.97 10.83
CA ALA A 22 -10.62 -7.17 11.70
C ALA A 22 -9.81 -6.44 12.78
N CYS A 23 -8.92 -7.15 13.47
CA CYS A 23 -8.07 -6.58 14.52
C CYS A 23 -7.15 -5.47 13.96
N ILE A 24 -6.51 -5.72 12.81
CA ILE A 24 -5.58 -4.76 12.18
C ILE A 24 -6.34 -3.55 11.65
N ALA A 25 -7.48 -3.74 10.98
CA ALA A 25 -8.29 -2.64 10.47
C ALA A 25 -8.84 -1.77 11.62
N TYR A 26 -9.27 -2.39 12.72
CA TYR A 26 -9.71 -1.69 13.92
C TYR A 26 -8.56 -0.90 14.57
N ALA A 27 -7.40 -1.52 14.76
CA ALA A 27 -6.21 -0.83 15.27
C ALA A 27 -5.79 0.35 14.40
N ALA A 28 -5.78 0.18 13.08
CA ALA A 28 -5.47 1.24 12.13
C ALA A 28 -6.49 2.41 12.17
N PHE A 29 -7.76 2.10 12.39
CA PHE A 29 -8.81 3.10 12.61
C PHE A 29 -8.58 3.88 13.92
N GLN A 30 -8.25 3.20 15.02
CA GLN A 30 -7.95 3.83 16.31
C GLN A 30 -6.70 4.71 16.25
N LEU A 31 -5.66 4.26 15.54
CA LEU A 31 -4.43 5.03 15.29
C LEU A 31 -4.63 6.19 14.30
N LYS A 32 -5.86 6.39 13.81
CA LYS A 32 -6.19 7.46 12.85
C LYS A 32 -5.45 7.35 11.51
N ALA A 33 -4.94 6.17 11.15
CA ALA A 33 -4.39 5.88 9.83
C ALA A 33 -5.49 5.70 8.78
N LEU A 34 -6.64 5.15 9.19
CA LEU A 34 -7.83 4.94 8.35
C LEU A 34 -9.03 5.74 8.88
N ASN A 35 -9.92 6.17 7.99
CA ASN A 35 -11.27 6.59 8.35
C ASN A 35 -12.24 5.38 8.35
N LYS A 36 -13.52 5.59 8.64
CA LYS A 36 -14.51 4.50 8.70
C LYS A 36 -14.57 3.69 7.41
N SER A 37 -14.65 4.34 6.25
CA SER A 37 -14.73 3.65 4.95
C SER A 37 -13.43 2.95 4.59
N GLY A 38 -12.27 3.55 4.94
CA GLY A 38 -10.95 2.93 4.79
C GLY A 38 -10.78 1.70 5.66
N GLY A 39 -11.32 1.72 6.88
CA GLY A 39 -11.33 0.56 7.78
C GLY A 39 -12.09 -0.63 7.20
N TRP A 40 -13.28 -0.40 6.64
CA TRP A 40 -14.05 -1.47 5.98
C TRP A 40 -13.36 -1.99 4.73
N ALA A 41 -12.80 -1.12 3.90
CA ALA A 41 -12.05 -1.53 2.72
C ALA A 41 -10.78 -2.33 3.08
N ALA A 42 -10.05 -1.90 4.12
CA ALA A 42 -8.87 -2.61 4.61
C ALA A 42 -9.23 -3.96 5.25
N PHE A 43 -10.36 -4.05 5.97
CA PHE A 43 -10.89 -5.30 6.47
C PHE A 43 -11.20 -6.29 5.34
N GLY A 44 -11.93 -5.87 4.31
CA GLY A 44 -12.24 -6.73 3.16
C GLY A 44 -11.00 -7.17 2.39
N LEU A 45 -10.09 -6.23 2.08
CA LEU A 45 -8.83 -6.54 1.39
C LEU A 45 -7.93 -7.45 2.25
N GLY A 46 -7.80 -7.16 3.53
CA GLY A 46 -7.03 -7.96 4.47
C GLY A 46 -7.57 -9.38 4.59
N THR A 47 -8.89 -9.55 4.72
CA THR A 47 -9.53 -10.88 4.76
C THR A 47 -9.25 -11.67 3.49
N LEU A 48 -9.34 -11.03 2.32
CA LEU A 48 -9.02 -11.65 1.03
C LEU A 48 -7.55 -12.11 0.99
N VAL A 49 -6.62 -11.23 1.36
CA VAL A 49 -5.18 -11.49 1.29
C VAL A 49 -4.75 -12.55 2.30
N PHE A 50 -5.14 -12.41 3.58
CA PHE A 50 -4.80 -13.40 4.62
C PHE A 50 -5.53 -14.72 4.39
N GLY A 51 -6.83 -14.67 4.05
CA GLY A 51 -7.67 -15.86 3.95
C GLY A 51 -7.35 -16.72 2.73
N LEU A 52 -7.05 -16.11 1.58
CA LEU A 52 -6.80 -16.83 0.34
C LEU A 52 -5.32 -16.86 -0.06
N GLY A 53 -4.56 -15.81 0.21
CA GLY A 53 -3.14 -15.76 -0.12
C GLY A 53 -2.24 -16.42 0.93
N GLY A 54 -2.64 -16.41 2.20
CA GLY A 54 -1.88 -16.95 3.31
C GLY A 54 -0.80 -15.98 3.84
N PHE A 55 0.12 -16.54 4.65
CA PHE A 55 1.05 -15.75 5.45
C PHE A 55 2.01 -14.89 4.61
N ALA A 56 2.60 -15.45 3.55
CA ALA A 56 3.55 -14.70 2.71
C ALA A 56 2.90 -13.46 2.07
N TRP A 57 1.68 -13.61 1.53
CA TRP A 57 0.92 -12.50 0.95
C TRP A 57 0.55 -11.46 2.00
N ALA A 58 0.14 -11.93 3.18
CA ALA A 58 -0.15 -11.09 4.32
C ALA A 58 1.06 -10.28 4.78
N LEU A 59 2.25 -10.89 4.78
CA LEU A 59 3.49 -10.23 5.19
C LEU A 59 3.82 -9.05 4.27
N VAL A 60 3.74 -9.23 2.95
CA VAL A 60 3.95 -8.14 1.96
C VAL A 60 2.96 -7.00 2.19
N LEU A 61 1.66 -7.31 2.35
CA LEU A 61 0.63 -6.31 2.67
C LEU A 61 0.96 -5.56 3.96
N MET A 62 1.39 -6.26 5.01
CA MET A 62 1.71 -5.67 6.31
C MET A 62 2.94 -4.78 6.25
N VAL A 63 4.00 -5.19 5.55
CA VAL A 63 5.21 -4.36 5.34
C VAL A 63 4.83 -3.07 4.62
N PHE A 64 4.08 -3.15 3.53
CA PHE A 64 3.54 -1.96 2.87
C PHE A 64 2.73 -1.09 3.83
N PHE A 65 1.74 -1.68 4.52
CA PHE A 65 0.82 -0.92 5.36
C PHE A 65 1.52 -0.23 6.54
N ILE A 66 2.43 -0.92 7.24
CA ILE A 66 3.16 -0.39 8.38
C ILE A 66 4.11 0.72 7.94
N THR A 67 4.92 0.48 6.90
CA THR A 67 5.93 1.46 6.48
C THR A 67 5.29 2.70 5.88
N SER A 68 4.29 2.55 5.02
CA SER A 68 3.59 3.66 4.39
C SER A 68 2.72 4.45 5.37
N SER A 69 1.99 3.77 6.28
CA SER A 69 1.16 4.45 7.29
C SER A 69 2.00 5.08 8.38
N GLY A 70 3.09 4.42 8.79
CA GLY A 70 4.05 4.95 9.76
C GLY A 70 4.64 6.27 9.28
N LEU A 71 5.15 6.34 8.04
CA LEU A 71 5.67 7.58 7.47
C LEU A 71 4.59 8.67 7.42
N SER A 72 3.39 8.36 6.94
CA SER A 72 2.31 9.34 6.85
C SER A 72 1.91 9.90 8.22
N LEU A 73 1.93 9.08 9.28
CA LEU A 73 1.64 9.53 10.64
C LEU A 73 2.79 10.35 11.24
N LEU A 74 4.05 9.94 11.04
CA LEU A 74 5.23 10.63 11.55
C LEU A 74 5.38 12.03 10.97
N PHE A 75 5.13 12.19 9.67
CA PHE A 75 5.32 13.47 8.99
C PHE A 75 4.05 14.33 8.88
N LYS A 76 2.95 13.89 9.49
CA LYS A 76 1.68 14.61 9.50
C LYS A 76 1.80 16.07 9.93
N LYS A 77 2.54 16.36 11.00
CA LYS A 77 2.70 17.71 11.55
C LYS A 77 3.46 18.67 10.61
N ARG A 78 4.32 18.15 9.73
CA ARG A 78 5.10 18.96 8.79
C ARG A 78 4.33 19.33 7.53
N LYS A 79 3.24 18.63 7.25
CA LYS A 79 2.38 18.87 6.09
C LYS A 79 1.32 19.96 6.33
N THR A 80 0.99 20.29 7.57
CA THR A 80 -0.09 21.26 7.88
C THR A 80 0.13 22.61 7.23
N THR A 81 1.37 23.04 7.01
CA THR A 81 1.71 24.31 6.31
C THR A 81 1.46 24.23 4.79
N VAL A 82 1.41 23.04 4.20
CA VAL A 82 1.18 22.82 2.75
C VAL A 82 -0.23 22.31 2.49
N GLU A 83 -0.80 21.52 3.41
CA GLU A 83 -2.12 20.88 3.31
C GLU A 83 -3.30 21.81 3.60
N GLU A 84 -3.12 22.99 4.23
CA GLU A 84 -4.17 24.00 4.28
C GLU A 84 -4.67 24.43 2.89
N LYS A 85 -3.88 24.14 1.85
CA LYS A 85 -4.21 24.38 0.45
C LYS A 85 -4.92 23.21 -0.26
N TYR A 86 -4.87 21.99 0.31
CA TYR A 86 -5.42 20.76 -0.31
C TYR A 86 -6.16 19.93 0.75
N ALA A 87 -7.44 20.21 0.90
CA ALA A 87 -8.34 19.64 1.92
C ALA A 87 -8.61 18.13 1.81
N LYS A 88 -7.58 17.28 1.93
CA LYS A 88 -7.76 15.84 2.19
C LYS A 88 -7.03 15.48 3.47
N GLY A 89 -7.80 15.13 4.51
CA GLY A 89 -7.26 14.69 5.80
C GLY A 89 -6.32 13.48 5.64
N SER A 90 -5.34 13.38 6.52
CA SER A 90 -4.28 12.34 6.52
C SER A 90 -4.78 10.91 6.77
N ARG A 91 -6.09 10.68 6.89
CA ARG A 91 -6.70 9.35 7.10
C ARG A 91 -7.11 8.76 5.77
N ARG A 92 -6.59 7.58 5.43
CA ARG A 92 -6.95 6.89 4.18
C ARG A 92 -8.41 6.46 4.20
N ASP A 93 -9.11 6.78 3.12
CA ASP A 93 -10.48 6.34 2.85
C ASP A 93 -10.49 5.05 2.00
N ALA A 94 -11.70 4.52 1.72
CA ALA A 94 -11.86 3.33 0.91
C ALA A 94 -11.27 3.48 -0.50
N ARG A 95 -11.37 4.68 -1.11
CA ARG A 95 -10.83 4.93 -2.45
C ARG A 95 -9.32 4.80 -2.46
N GLN A 96 -8.64 5.34 -1.45
CA GLN A 96 -7.18 5.24 -1.31
C GLN A 96 -6.73 3.81 -1.00
N VAL A 97 -7.47 3.07 -0.15
CA VAL A 97 -7.18 1.65 0.13
C VAL A 97 -7.31 0.82 -1.14
N LEU A 98 -8.38 1.02 -1.91
CA LEU A 98 -8.60 0.27 -3.15
C LEU A 98 -7.70 0.72 -4.29
N ALA A 99 -7.34 2.01 -4.38
CA ALA A 99 -6.37 2.48 -5.37
C ALA A 99 -4.99 1.84 -5.16
N ASN A 100 -4.57 1.68 -3.90
CA ASN A 100 -3.27 1.11 -3.57
C ASN A 100 -3.25 -0.43 -3.53
N GLY A 101 -4.38 -1.08 -3.25
CA GLY A 101 -4.43 -2.53 -3.00
C GLY A 101 -5.46 -3.29 -3.81
N GLY A 102 -6.33 -2.63 -4.58
CA GLY A 102 -7.39 -3.31 -5.32
C GLY A 102 -6.87 -4.28 -6.38
N LEU A 103 -5.85 -3.88 -7.13
CA LEU A 103 -5.18 -4.79 -8.09
C LEU A 103 -4.45 -5.94 -7.38
N ALA A 104 -3.91 -5.71 -6.20
CA ALA A 104 -3.33 -6.77 -5.38
C ALA A 104 -4.41 -7.78 -4.95
N GLY A 105 -5.61 -7.31 -4.57
CA GLY A 105 -6.76 -8.18 -4.31
C GLY A 105 -7.16 -9.01 -5.53
N ALA A 106 -7.16 -8.42 -6.73
CA ALA A 106 -7.40 -9.15 -7.97
C ALA A 106 -6.30 -10.21 -8.24
N ALA A 107 -5.05 -9.91 -7.92
CA ALA A 107 -3.95 -10.87 -8.03
C ALA A 107 -4.13 -12.07 -7.08
N VAL A 108 -4.64 -11.87 -5.86
CA VAL A 108 -4.99 -12.98 -4.95
C VAL A 108 -6.09 -13.86 -5.53
N ILE A 109 -7.12 -13.26 -6.14
CA ILE A 109 -8.17 -14.02 -6.83
C ILE A 109 -7.58 -14.82 -8.00
N ALA A 110 -6.69 -14.18 -8.78
CA ALA A 110 -5.99 -14.86 -9.88
C ALA A 110 -5.13 -16.03 -9.39
N HIS A 111 -4.50 -15.92 -8.20
CA HIS A 111 -3.77 -17.03 -7.59
C HIS A 111 -4.66 -18.23 -7.28
N VAL A 112 -5.87 -18.00 -6.78
CA VAL A 112 -6.85 -19.07 -6.53
C VAL A 112 -7.27 -19.77 -7.83
N LEU A 113 -7.40 -19.00 -8.91
CA LEU A 113 -7.78 -19.55 -10.23
C LEU A 113 -6.61 -20.23 -10.95
N PHE A 114 -5.40 -19.77 -10.72
CA PHE A 114 -4.17 -20.23 -11.38
C PHE A 114 -3.07 -20.54 -10.35
N PRO A 115 -3.26 -21.55 -9.47
CA PRO A 115 -2.41 -21.77 -8.28
C PRO A 115 -0.96 -22.17 -8.63
N THR A 116 -0.71 -22.70 -9.82
CA THR A 116 0.63 -23.08 -10.29
C THR A 116 1.40 -21.93 -10.94
N SER A 117 0.73 -20.80 -11.20
CA SER A 117 1.35 -19.62 -11.84
C SER A 117 2.02 -18.73 -10.81
N ILE A 118 3.25 -18.29 -11.07
CA ILE A 118 3.97 -17.30 -10.28
C ILE A 118 3.48 -15.86 -10.55
N LEU A 119 2.81 -15.62 -11.68
CA LEU A 119 2.43 -14.30 -12.12
C LEU A 119 1.55 -13.54 -11.13
N PRO A 120 0.53 -14.17 -10.49
CA PRO A 120 -0.27 -13.48 -9.47
C PRO A 120 0.57 -12.98 -8.28
N TRP A 121 1.54 -13.77 -7.82
CA TRP A 121 2.47 -13.37 -6.75
C TRP A 121 3.32 -12.17 -7.16
N VAL A 122 3.91 -12.20 -8.35
CA VAL A 122 4.72 -11.10 -8.87
C VAL A 122 3.88 -9.84 -9.03
N ALA A 123 2.66 -9.94 -9.59
CA ALA A 123 1.75 -8.81 -9.75
C ALA A 123 1.37 -8.20 -8.39
N PHE A 124 1.04 -9.04 -7.40
CA PHE A 124 0.71 -8.63 -6.04
C PHE A 124 1.85 -7.84 -5.39
N SER A 125 3.05 -8.39 -5.42
CA SER A 125 4.25 -7.76 -4.84
C SER A 125 4.59 -6.45 -5.56
N ALA A 126 4.48 -6.41 -6.89
CA ALA A 126 4.71 -5.22 -7.69
C ALA A 126 3.73 -4.08 -7.37
N VAL A 127 2.44 -4.39 -7.16
CA VAL A 127 1.43 -3.39 -6.77
C VAL A 127 1.79 -2.73 -5.45
N PHE A 128 2.16 -3.51 -4.43
CA PHE A 128 2.53 -2.93 -3.14
C PHE A 128 3.90 -2.26 -3.15
N ALA A 129 4.86 -2.76 -3.93
CA ALA A 129 6.14 -2.08 -4.14
C ALA A 129 5.94 -0.69 -4.79
N ALA A 130 5.09 -0.59 -5.81
CA ALA A 130 4.76 0.68 -6.46
C ALA A 130 4.02 1.65 -5.52
N ALA A 131 3.01 1.15 -4.79
CA ALA A 131 2.26 1.96 -3.82
C ALA A 131 3.14 2.46 -2.66
N ASN A 132 4.11 1.64 -2.23
CA ASN A 132 5.05 2.01 -1.19
C ASN A 132 6.06 3.04 -1.70
N ALA A 133 6.57 2.86 -2.93
CA ALA A 133 7.44 3.83 -3.60
C ALA A 133 6.79 5.21 -3.68
N ASP A 134 5.54 5.28 -4.14
CA ASP A 134 4.79 6.53 -4.24
C ASP A 134 4.61 7.20 -2.88
N THR A 135 4.22 6.42 -1.86
CA THR A 135 4.07 6.95 -0.50
C THR A 135 5.39 7.47 0.05
N TRP A 136 6.48 6.71 -0.06
CA TRP A 136 7.78 7.11 0.44
C TRP A 136 8.33 8.33 -0.30
N ALA A 137 8.18 8.39 -1.63
CA ALA A 137 8.57 9.54 -2.44
C ALA A 137 7.83 10.81 -1.99
N THR A 138 6.53 10.70 -1.76
CA THR A 138 5.68 11.83 -1.34
C THR A 138 6.02 12.27 0.08
N GLU A 139 6.12 11.34 1.04
CA GLU A 139 6.36 11.66 2.45
C GLU A 139 7.77 12.20 2.71
N LEU A 140 8.79 11.58 2.11
CA LEU A 140 10.19 11.97 2.31
C LEU A 140 10.65 13.04 1.32
N GLY A 141 10.07 13.08 0.12
CA GLY A 141 10.39 14.10 -0.87
C GLY A 141 10.06 15.52 -0.42
N VAL A 142 8.98 15.68 0.36
CA VAL A 142 8.59 16.99 0.93
C VAL A 142 9.59 17.49 1.98
N LEU A 143 10.39 16.61 2.58
CA LEU A 143 11.42 16.98 3.55
C LEU A 143 12.67 17.59 2.90
N ASN A 144 12.79 17.47 1.58
CA ASN A 144 13.92 18.03 0.84
C ASN A 144 13.82 19.57 0.82
N ARG A 145 14.93 20.22 1.15
CA ARG A 145 15.05 21.69 1.11
C ARG A 145 15.23 22.23 -0.31
N THR A 146 15.60 21.38 -1.27
CA THR A 146 15.78 21.80 -2.67
C THR A 146 14.45 21.70 -3.42
N SER A 147 14.15 22.72 -4.23
CA SER A 147 12.95 22.73 -5.05
C SER A 147 12.96 21.57 -6.06
N PRO A 148 11.83 20.86 -6.24
CA PRO A 148 11.74 19.78 -7.21
C PRO A 148 11.85 20.31 -8.64
N ARG A 149 12.12 19.40 -9.58
CA ARG A 149 12.15 19.69 -11.02
C ARG A 149 11.11 18.87 -11.74
N LEU A 150 10.48 19.45 -12.74
CA LEU A 150 9.57 18.70 -13.62
C LEU A 150 10.36 17.64 -14.40
N ILE A 151 9.88 16.39 -14.36
CA ILE A 151 10.58 15.25 -14.97
C ILE A 151 10.78 15.40 -16.49
N HIS A 152 9.86 16.07 -17.19
CA HIS A 152 9.87 16.20 -18.64
C HIS A 152 10.58 17.46 -19.17
N THR A 153 10.76 18.51 -18.34
CA THR A 153 11.41 19.76 -18.76
C THR A 153 12.63 20.14 -17.95
N GLY A 154 12.88 19.50 -16.81
CA GLY A 154 13.94 19.87 -15.87
C GLY A 154 13.74 21.22 -15.16
N LYS A 155 12.64 21.93 -15.43
CA LYS A 155 12.35 23.25 -14.83
C LYS A 155 12.11 23.09 -13.33
N VAL A 156 12.68 24.02 -12.55
CA VAL A 156 12.42 24.11 -11.11
C VAL A 156 10.99 24.56 -10.87
N VAL A 157 10.30 23.87 -9.95
CA VAL A 157 8.90 24.14 -9.62
C VAL A 157 8.71 24.15 -8.09
N PRO A 158 7.63 24.76 -7.59
CA PRO A 158 7.30 24.71 -6.18
C PRO A 158 7.09 23.26 -5.68
N ALA A 159 7.39 23.01 -4.40
CA ALA A 159 7.10 21.72 -3.76
C ALA A 159 5.59 21.42 -3.84
N GLY A 160 5.24 20.14 -4.12
CA GLY A 160 3.86 19.71 -4.31
C GLY A 160 3.31 19.87 -5.73
N THR A 161 4.10 20.41 -6.68
CA THR A 161 3.69 20.46 -8.10
C THR A 161 3.63 19.06 -8.69
N SER A 162 2.53 18.72 -9.36
CA SER A 162 2.38 17.42 -10.05
C SER A 162 3.47 17.23 -11.10
N GLY A 163 4.11 16.05 -11.13
CA GLY A 163 5.24 15.75 -11.99
C GLY A 163 6.57 16.36 -11.55
N GLY A 164 6.61 17.06 -10.41
CA GLY A 164 7.84 17.54 -9.78
C GLY A 164 8.54 16.41 -9.05
N VAL A 165 9.81 16.15 -9.38
CA VAL A 165 10.64 15.10 -8.76
C VAL A 165 11.87 15.72 -8.10
N SER A 166 12.34 15.09 -7.03
CA SER A 166 13.59 15.43 -6.37
C SER A 166 14.44 14.17 -6.19
N LEU A 167 15.75 14.32 -6.11
CA LEU A 167 16.66 13.19 -5.89
C LEU A 167 16.30 12.44 -4.59
N ALA A 168 16.00 13.17 -3.51
CA ALA A 168 15.59 12.58 -2.25
C ALA A 168 14.28 11.78 -2.40
N GLY A 169 13.29 12.32 -3.14
CA GLY A 169 12.05 11.59 -3.43
C GLY A 169 12.27 10.34 -4.26
N MET A 170 13.15 10.39 -5.27
CA MET A 170 13.49 9.21 -6.09
C MET A 170 14.22 8.14 -5.27
N LEU A 171 15.18 8.51 -4.43
CA LEU A 171 15.87 7.58 -3.54
C LEU A 171 14.91 6.97 -2.51
N ALA A 172 13.99 7.77 -1.99
CA ALA A 172 12.93 7.29 -1.09
C ALA A 172 12.02 6.29 -1.80
N ALA A 173 11.61 6.57 -3.05
CA ALA A 173 10.82 5.64 -3.86
C ALA A 173 11.54 4.30 -4.06
N ALA A 174 12.82 4.35 -4.44
CA ALA A 174 13.64 3.16 -4.60
C ALA A 174 13.74 2.35 -3.29
N ALA A 175 14.04 3.01 -2.16
CA ALA A 175 14.10 2.36 -0.86
C ALA A 175 12.75 1.75 -0.46
N GLY A 176 11.64 2.49 -0.65
CA GLY A 176 10.29 2.01 -0.35
C GLY A 176 9.89 0.79 -1.17
N SER A 177 10.18 0.78 -2.48
CA SER A 177 9.90 -0.38 -3.33
C SER A 177 10.78 -1.59 -2.96
N MET A 178 12.07 -1.37 -2.68
CA MET A 178 13.00 -2.44 -2.32
C MET A 178 12.62 -3.14 -1.01
N ILE A 179 12.13 -2.39 -0.01
CA ILE A 179 11.68 -3.00 1.27
C ILE A 179 10.54 -3.99 1.01
N VAL A 180 9.59 -3.65 0.15
CA VAL A 180 8.50 -4.56 -0.21
C VAL A 180 8.98 -5.71 -1.08
N ALA A 181 9.87 -5.44 -2.05
CA ALA A 181 10.39 -6.47 -2.96
C ALA A 181 11.31 -7.49 -2.26
N ALA A 182 11.91 -7.13 -1.13
CA ALA A 182 12.77 -8.00 -0.33
C ALA A 182 11.99 -8.86 0.71
N THR A 183 10.65 -8.69 0.76
CA THR A 183 9.77 -9.44 1.67
C THR A 183 9.24 -10.71 1.03
#